data_a1d2a43fd727c39fec686ac7b5824f81
#
_entry.id   a1d2a43fd727c39fec686ac7b5824f81
#
_cell.length_a   1.000
_cell.length_b   1.000
_cell.length_c   1.000
_cell.angle_alpha   90.00
_cell.angle_beta   90.00
_cell.angle_gamma   90.00
#
_symmetry.space_group_name_H-M   'P 1'
#
loop_
_entity.id
_entity.type
_entity.pdbx_description
1 polymer ?
#
loop_
_entity_poly.entity_id
_entity_poly.type
_entity_poly.pdbx_seq_one_letter_code
_entity_poly.pdbx_strand_id
1 'polypeptide(L)'
;GQEYATSMTELGTDIFTRGNGCAEAELSDYNSSLQGSSNAITKEWERLYSALNTCNTALNRLPSSELSASVKDIRMGEAYFLRALYLWHIVETWGGVYLTTEECTEPSGYVYRSSEEDFYTQIIADLKEAVAKLPVSTSDYGRATKGAAEAFLARVYLYNKNYEEALKYARNVINNYDHSL
;
A
#
# COMPACT_ATOMS: atom_id res chain seq x y z
N GLY A 1 1.67 14.01 -8.26
CA GLY A 1 1.46 12.80 -7.49
C GLY A 1 2.58 11.78 -7.53
N GLN A 2 3.11 11.39 -8.65
CA GLN A 2 4.19 10.39 -8.76
C GLN A 2 5.58 10.95 -8.43
N GLU A 3 5.75 12.24 -8.51
CA GLU A 3 7.06 12.91 -8.39
C GLU A 3 7.77 12.62 -7.06
N TYR A 4 7.12 12.82 -5.93
CA TYR A 4 7.78 12.65 -4.61
C TYR A 4 8.07 11.20 -4.28
N ALA A 5 7.17 10.27 -4.59
CA ALA A 5 7.40 8.85 -4.38
C ALA A 5 8.61 8.38 -5.20
N THR A 6 8.68 8.76 -6.49
CA THR A 6 9.82 8.46 -7.35
C THR A 6 11.11 9.10 -6.82
N SER A 7 11.05 10.36 -6.38
CA SER A 7 12.21 11.03 -5.80
C SER A 7 12.74 10.29 -4.55
N MET A 8 11.83 9.83 -3.67
CA MET A 8 12.21 9.11 -2.44
C MET A 8 12.78 7.71 -2.69
N THR A 9 12.38 7.05 -3.78
CA THR A 9 12.82 5.68 -4.08
C THR A 9 14.02 5.61 -5.01
N GLU A 10 14.24 6.63 -5.82
CA GLU A 10 15.23 6.60 -6.88
C GLU A 10 16.43 7.53 -6.63
N LEU A 11 16.22 8.72 -6.04
CA LEU A 11 17.33 9.64 -5.76
C LEU A 11 18.24 9.10 -4.65
N GLY A 12 19.53 9.27 -4.86
CA GLY A 12 20.57 8.80 -3.92
C GLY A 12 20.89 7.31 -4.04
N THR A 13 20.32 6.61 -5.04
CA THR A 13 20.76 5.27 -5.40
C THR A 13 22.02 5.31 -6.26
N ASP A 14 22.61 4.15 -6.52
CA ASP A 14 23.78 4.01 -7.41
C ASP A 14 23.42 4.19 -8.90
N ILE A 15 22.13 4.21 -9.22
CA ILE A 15 21.62 4.32 -10.61
C ILE A 15 21.17 5.75 -10.91
N PHE A 16 20.59 6.45 -9.91
CA PHE A 16 20.04 7.79 -10.09
C PHE A 16 20.66 8.81 -9.16
N THR A 17 21.05 9.94 -9.73
CA THR A 17 21.48 11.12 -9.01
C THR A 17 20.67 12.34 -9.45
N ARG A 18 20.67 13.37 -8.63
CA ARG A 18 19.95 14.61 -8.93
C ARG A 18 20.46 15.26 -10.22
N GLY A 19 19.52 15.73 -11.03
CA GLY A 19 19.80 16.62 -12.14
C GLY A 19 20.00 18.07 -11.69
N ASN A 20 20.46 18.92 -12.59
CA ASN A 20 20.56 20.36 -12.33
C ASN A 20 19.16 20.95 -12.10
N GLY A 21 18.96 21.66 -10.98
CA GLY A 21 17.68 22.25 -10.61
C GLY A 21 16.68 21.28 -9.94
N CYS A 22 17.11 20.09 -9.53
CA CYS A 22 16.29 19.18 -8.74
C CYS A 22 15.86 19.83 -7.42
N ALA A 23 14.55 19.81 -7.15
CA ALA A 23 13.99 20.43 -5.96
C ALA A 23 14.27 19.62 -4.68
N GLU A 24 14.47 18.29 -4.81
CA GLU A 24 14.72 17.34 -3.73
C GLU A 24 16.21 16.91 -3.69
N ALA A 25 17.13 17.86 -3.90
CA ALA A 25 18.56 17.58 -3.96
C ALA A 25 19.10 16.88 -2.70
N GLU A 26 18.52 17.16 -1.55
CA GLU A 26 18.88 16.56 -0.26
C GLU A 26 18.72 15.05 -0.22
N LEU A 27 17.79 14.48 -0.99
CA LEU A 27 17.60 13.03 -1.10
C LEU A 27 18.77 12.34 -1.82
N SER A 28 19.49 13.06 -2.67
CA SER A 28 20.68 12.56 -3.37
C SER A 28 21.97 12.87 -2.64
N ASP A 29 22.05 14.05 -2.03
CA ASP A 29 23.28 14.56 -1.41
C ASP A 29 23.48 14.02 0.01
N TYR A 30 22.46 13.49 0.67
CA TYR A 30 22.47 12.99 2.05
C TYR A 30 23.14 13.95 3.04
N ASN A 31 22.94 15.25 2.85
CA ASN A 31 23.54 16.30 3.66
C ASN A 31 22.61 16.73 4.81
N SER A 32 23.01 17.72 5.59
CA SER A 32 22.26 18.24 6.73
C SER A 32 20.90 18.86 6.37
N SER A 33 20.61 19.09 5.09
CA SER A 33 19.29 19.53 4.63
C SER A 33 18.26 18.41 4.59
N LEU A 34 18.68 17.13 4.57
CA LEU A 34 17.77 16.00 4.65
C LEU A 34 17.22 15.86 6.06
N GLN A 35 15.97 16.22 6.22
CA GLN A 35 15.25 16.19 7.49
C GLN A 35 13.88 15.56 7.33
N GLY A 36 13.30 15.07 8.44
CA GLY A 36 11.94 14.53 8.44
C GLY A 36 10.87 15.53 7.97
N SER A 37 11.16 16.82 7.99
CA SER A 37 10.33 17.91 7.46
C SER A 37 10.60 18.25 5.99
N SER A 38 11.53 17.56 5.32
CA SER A 38 11.78 17.77 3.89
C SER A 38 10.50 17.59 3.09
N ASN A 39 10.32 18.42 2.07
CA ASN A 39 9.06 18.53 1.33
C ASN A 39 8.60 17.18 0.74
N ALA A 40 9.49 16.43 0.12
CA ALA A 40 9.15 15.12 -0.46
C ALA A 40 8.63 14.15 0.62
N ILE A 41 9.30 14.06 1.76
CA ILE A 41 8.94 13.19 2.88
C ILE A 41 7.56 13.57 3.44
N THR A 42 7.36 14.87 3.72
CA THR A 42 6.08 15.37 4.25
C THR A 42 4.94 15.14 3.28
N LYS A 43 5.15 15.43 2.00
CA LYS A 43 4.11 15.28 0.98
C LYS A 43 3.74 13.82 0.72
N GLU A 44 4.70 12.91 0.75
CA GLU A 44 4.40 11.50 0.58
C GLU A 44 3.65 10.94 1.81
N TRP A 45 4.03 11.35 3.02
CA TRP A 45 3.29 11.03 4.24
C TRP A 45 1.83 11.48 4.16
N GLU A 46 1.59 12.76 3.86
CA GLU A 46 0.25 13.32 3.73
C GLU A 46 -0.61 12.56 2.72
N ARG A 47 -0.03 12.17 1.59
CA ARG A 47 -0.72 11.44 0.53
C ARG A 47 -1.09 10.04 0.93
N LEU A 48 -0.15 9.29 1.49
CA LEU A 48 -0.39 7.90 1.88
C LEU A 48 -1.46 7.82 2.98
N TYR A 49 -1.41 8.70 3.98
CA TYR A 49 -2.42 8.73 5.03
C TYR A 49 -3.79 9.25 4.55
N SER A 50 -3.82 10.19 3.62
CA SER A 50 -5.07 10.63 2.97
C SER A 50 -5.71 9.49 2.15
N ALA A 51 -4.90 8.77 1.38
CA ALA A 51 -5.35 7.63 0.61
C ALA A 51 -5.79 6.46 1.52
N LEU A 52 -5.05 6.19 2.59
CA LEU A 52 -5.41 5.23 3.62
C LEU A 52 -6.77 5.56 4.23
N ASN A 53 -7.00 6.82 4.61
CA ASN A 53 -8.28 7.26 5.16
C ASN A 53 -9.43 7.09 4.15
N THR A 54 -9.18 7.31 2.86
CA THR A 54 -10.17 7.06 1.81
C THR A 54 -10.57 5.58 1.76
N CYS A 55 -9.61 4.66 1.90
CA CYS A 55 -9.90 3.23 1.97
C CYS A 55 -10.69 2.87 3.24
N ASN A 56 -10.30 3.42 4.40
CA ASN A 56 -11.02 3.23 5.65
C ASN A 56 -12.46 3.73 5.56
N THR A 57 -12.67 4.91 4.99
CA THR A 57 -14.00 5.47 4.72
C THR A 57 -14.84 4.54 3.83
N ALA A 58 -14.24 4.02 2.75
CA ALA A 58 -14.93 3.10 1.86
C ALA A 58 -15.34 1.81 2.60
N LEU A 59 -14.42 1.19 3.35
CA LEU A 59 -14.68 -0.03 4.11
C LEU A 59 -15.71 0.16 5.23
N ASN A 60 -15.74 1.34 5.84
CA ASN A 60 -16.73 1.68 6.86
C ASN A 60 -18.14 1.89 6.27
N ARG A 61 -18.25 2.56 5.12
CA ARG A 61 -19.54 3.00 4.57
C ARG A 61 -20.16 2.05 3.54
N LEU A 62 -19.36 1.30 2.78
CA LEU A 62 -19.86 0.37 1.76
C LEU A 62 -20.85 -0.67 2.31
N PRO A 63 -20.64 -1.29 3.50
CA PRO A 63 -21.59 -2.28 4.01
C PRO A 63 -23.03 -1.78 4.14
N SER A 64 -23.22 -0.51 4.51
CA SER A 64 -24.52 0.13 4.68
C SER A 64 -25.09 0.77 3.40
N SER A 65 -24.36 0.74 2.28
CA SER A 65 -24.80 1.33 1.02
C SER A 65 -25.95 0.53 0.37
N GLU A 66 -26.67 1.15 -0.55
CA GLU A 66 -27.77 0.51 -1.32
C GLU A 66 -27.28 -0.30 -2.52
N LEU A 67 -25.97 -0.46 -2.71
CA LEU A 67 -25.39 -1.24 -3.79
C LEU A 67 -25.77 -2.74 -3.67
N SER A 68 -25.83 -3.44 -4.78
CA SER A 68 -26.02 -4.90 -4.76
C SER A 68 -24.86 -5.60 -4.06
N ALA A 69 -25.12 -6.77 -3.47
CA ALA A 69 -24.11 -7.52 -2.71
C ALA A 69 -22.83 -7.78 -3.53
N SER A 70 -22.98 -8.18 -4.80
CA SER A 70 -21.85 -8.45 -5.69
C SER A 70 -21.01 -7.21 -5.98
N VAL A 71 -21.64 -6.06 -6.14
CA VAL A 71 -20.92 -4.79 -6.35
C VAL A 71 -20.22 -4.36 -5.06
N LYS A 72 -20.88 -4.50 -3.90
CA LYS A 72 -20.26 -4.23 -2.60
C LYS A 72 -19.01 -5.07 -2.40
N ASP A 73 -19.08 -6.37 -2.63
CA ASP A 73 -17.94 -7.28 -2.44
C ASP A 73 -16.77 -6.87 -3.31
N ILE A 74 -16.99 -6.57 -4.59
CA ILE A 74 -15.92 -6.12 -5.48
C ILE A 74 -15.31 -4.80 -4.96
N ARG A 75 -16.14 -3.80 -4.61
CA ARG A 75 -15.64 -2.51 -4.13
C ARG A 75 -14.92 -2.62 -2.78
N MET A 76 -15.39 -3.47 -1.89
CA MET A 76 -14.70 -3.76 -0.64
C MET A 76 -13.36 -4.49 -0.91
N GLY A 77 -13.34 -5.45 -1.83
CA GLY A 77 -12.11 -6.13 -2.24
C GLY A 77 -11.05 -5.16 -2.78
N GLU A 78 -11.46 -4.20 -3.62
CA GLU A 78 -10.59 -3.14 -4.11
C GLU A 78 -10.09 -2.23 -2.99
N ALA A 79 -10.96 -1.84 -2.06
CA ALA A 79 -10.59 -1.00 -0.92
C ALA A 79 -9.60 -1.72 0.02
N TYR A 80 -9.81 -3.01 0.29
CA TYR A 80 -8.87 -3.84 1.05
C TYR A 80 -7.51 -3.94 0.36
N PHE A 81 -7.50 -4.20 -0.95
CA PHE A 81 -6.26 -4.26 -1.72
C PHE A 81 -5.47 -2.95 -1.66
N LEU A 82 -6.15 -1.83 -1.87
CA LEU A 82 -5.53 -0.49 -1.82
C LEU A 82 -5.08 -0.13 -0.40
N ARG A 83 -5.85 -0.48 0.64
CA ARG A 83 -5.45 -0.25 2.03
C ARG A 83 -4.17 -1.02 2.35
N ALA A 84 -4.10 -2.28 1.98
CA ALA A 84 -2.91 -3.09 2.14
C ALA A 84 -1.70 -2.48 1.40
N LEU A 85 -1.89 -1.97 0.18
CA LEU A 85 -0.84 -1.33 -0.61
C LEU A 85 -0.31 -0.07 0.09
N TYR A 86 -1.20 0.79 0.60
CA TYR A 86 -0.78 2.01 1.29
C TYR A 86 -0.11 1.72 2.63
N LEU A 87 -0.63 0.76 3.41
CA LEU A 87 0.00 0.32 4.65
C LEU A 87 1.40 -0.27 4.40
N TRP A 88 1.55 -1.05 3.32
CA TRP A 88 2.83 -1.61 2.93
C TRP A 88 3.83 -0.51 2.57
N HIS A 89 3.44 0.48 1.75
CA HIS A 89 4.31 1.63 1.46
C HIS A 89 4.69 2.42 2.70
N ILE A 90 3.75 2.60 3.64
CA ILE A 90 4.02 3.30 4.90
C ILE A 90 5.07 2.55 5.72
N VAL A 91 4.88 1.25 5.96
CA VAL A 91 5.80 0.48 6.81
C VAL A 91 7.17 0.29 6.17
N GLU A 92 7.25 0.10 4.85
CA GLU A 92 8.53 -0.02 4.13
C GLU A 92 9.32 1.30 4.10
N THR A 93 8.62 2.44 4.20
CA THR A 93 9.29 3.76 4.15
C THR A 93 9.68 4.25 5.55
N TRP A 94 8.82 4.08 6.56
CA TRP A 94 9.01 4.67 7.91
C TRP A 94 9.09 3.66 9.05
N GLY A 95 9.00 2.37 8.74
CA GLY A 95 8.90 1.33 9.77
C GLY A 95 7.58 1.40 10.54
N GLY A 96 7.59 0.94 11.78
CA GLY A 96 6.41 1.02 12.65
C GLY A 96 6.07 2.46 13.01
N VAL A 97 4.92 2.94 12.54
CA VAL A 97 4.37 4.27 12.80
C VAL A 97 2.90 4.16 13.18
N TYR A 98 2.09 5.19 13.01
CA TYR A 98 0.66 5.14 13.33
C TYR A 98 -0.10 4.23 12.37
N LEU A 99 -0.61 3.10 12.86
CA LEU A 99 -1.51 2.20 12.14
C LEU A 99 -2.96 2.55 12.47
N THR A 100 -3.78 2.74 11.45
CA THR A 100 -5.23 2.94 11.61
C THR A 100 -6.00 2.22 10.52
N THR A 101 -7.12 1.60 10.91
CA THR A 101 -8.08 0.95 10.03
C THR A 101 -9.46 1.60 10.09
N GLU A 102 -9.58 2.68 10.84
CA GLU A 102 -10.82 3.41 11.06
C GLU A 102 -10.88 4.69 10.24
N GLU A 103 -12.08 5.08 9.83
CA GLU A 103 -12.31 6.36 9.18
C GLU A 103 -12.00 7.50 10.16
N CYS A 104 -11.09 8.37 9.75
CA CYS A 104 -10.75 9.58 10.49
C CYS A 104 -11.59 10.76 9.97
N THR A 105 -12.50 11.27 10.78
CA THR A 105 -13.36 12.42 10.46
C THR A 105 -12.88 13.71 11.13
N GLU A 106 -12.07 13.60 12.19
CA GLU A 106 -11.55 14.73 12.95
C GLU A 106 -10.09 14.46 13.36
N PRO A 107 -9.26 15.50 13.51
CA PRO A 107 -7.89 15.33 13.98
C PRO A 107 -7.86 14.66 15.36
N SER A 108 -7.08 13.59 15.48
CA SER A 108 -6.81 12.95 16.77
C SER A 108 -5.67 13.66 17.49
N GLY A 109 -5.87 14.00 18.76
CA GLY A 109 -4.83 14.60 19.60
C GLY A 109 -3.78 13.62 20.11
N TYR A 110 -4.05 12.31 20.01
CA TYR A 110 -3.18 11.25 20.54
C TYR A 110 -3.07 10.11 19.53
N VAL A 111 -1.87 9.88 19.03
CA VAL A 111 -1.52 8.75 18.19
C VAL A 111 -0.28 8.04 18.77
N TYR A 112 -0.28 6.72 18.68
CA TYR A 112 0.83 5.90 19.13
C TYR A 112 1.46 5.17 17.95
N ARG A 113 2.75 4.89 18.05
CA ARG A 113 3.42 4.04 17.08
C ARG A 113 2.98 2.59 17.26
N SER A 114 2.64 1.93 16.18
CA SER A 114 2.44 0.49 16.10
C SER A 114 3.74 -0.18 15.66
N SER A 115 3.87 -1.46 15.93
CA SER A 115 5.03 -2.23 15.46
C SER A 115 4.94 -2.53 13.95
N GLU A 116 6.06 -2.88 13.34
CA GLU A 116 6.07 -3.40 11.96
C GLU A 116 5.27 -4.70 11.85
N GLU A 117 5.30 -5.53 12.89
CA GLU A 117 4.52 -6.78 12.96
C GLU A 117 3.01 -6.52 12.91
N ASP A 118 2.52 -5.49 13.59
CA ASP A 118 1.12 -5.07 13.51
C ASP A 118 0.74 -4.65 12.08
N PHE A 119 1.61 -3.91 11.40
CA PHE A 119 1.41 -3.54 9.99
C PHE A 119 1.33 -4.76 9.08
N TYR A 120 2.30 -5.68 9.17
CA TYR A 120 2.28 -6.90 8.34
C TYR A 120 1.07 -7.78 8.64
N THR A 121 0.65 -7.87 9.89
CA THR A 121 -0.57 -8.59 10.29
C THR A 121 -1.80 -7.99 9.61
N GLN A 122 -1.95 -6.66 9.64
CA GLN A 122 -3.08 -5.98 9.01
C GLN A 122 -3.03 -6.07 7.48
N ILE A 123 -1.87 -5.88 6.86
CA ILE A 123 -1.68 -6.01 5.41
C ILE A 123 -2.09 -7.40 4.92
N ILE A 124 -1.66 -8.45 5.61
CA ILE A 124 -2.00 -9.83 5.26
C ILE A 124 -3.50 -10.08 5.43
N ALA A 125 -4.12 -9.57 6.49
CA ALA A 125 -5.56 -9.67 6.69
C ALA A 125 -6.34 -8.99 5.55
N ASP A 126 -5.97 -7.78 5.19
CA ASP A 126 -6.60 -7.02 4.11
C ASP A 126 -6.44 -7.72 2.74
N LEU A 127 -5.26 -8.22 2.45
CA LEU A 127 -5.04 -8.95 1.19
C LEU A 127 -5.83 -10.26 1.11
N LYS A 128 -6.03 -10.97 2.21
CA LYS A 128 -6.89 -12.15 2.26
C LYS A 128 -8.36 -11.80 1.99
N GLU A 129 -8.85 -10.69 2.56
CA GLU A 129 -10.18 -10.18 2.24
C GLU A 129 -10.29 -9.76 0.76
N ALA A 130 -9.26 -9.12 0.23
CA ALA A 130 -9.20 -8.79 -1.20
C ALA A 130 -9.28 -10.05 -2.08
N VAL A 131 -8.50 -11.09 -1.78
CA VAL A 131 -8.55 -12.38 -2.50
C VAL A 131 -9.93 -13.02 -2.46
N ALA A 132 -10.63 -12.92 -1.32
CA ALA A 132 -11.97 -13.49 -1.17
C ALA A 132 -13.05 -12.74 -1.99
N LYS A 133 -12.87 -11.45 -2.22
CA LYS A 133 -13.90 -10.55 -2.79
C LYS A 133 -13.64 -10.13 -4.23
N LEU A 134 -12.39 -10.10 -4.67
CA LEU A 134 -12.04 -9.65 -6.01
C LEU A 134 -12.34 -10.70 -7.08
N PRO A 135 -12.75 -10.26 -8.28
CA PRO A 135 -12.94 -11.16 -9.41
C PRO A 135 -11.60 -11.68 -9.93
N VAL A 136 -11.65 -12.83 -10.60
CA VAL A 136 -10.47 -13.42 -11.27
C VAL A 136 -10.00 -12.53 -12.43
N SER A 137 -10.93 -11.94 -13.17
CA SER A 137 -10.66 -11.06 -14.29
C SER A 137 -11.59 -9.86 -14.30
N THR A 138 -11.16 -8.79 -14.96
CA THR A 138 -11.97 -7.59 -15.16
C THR A 138 -11.73 -7.06 -16.58
N SER A 139 -12.76 -6.45 -17.18
CA SER A 139 -12.65 -5.75 -18.45
C SER A 139 -12.01 -4.35 -18.32
N ASP A 140 -11.87 -3.87 -17.10
CA ASP A 140 -11.37 -2.53 -16.79
C ASP A 140 -9.90 -2.63 -16.35
N TYR A 141 -8.98 -2.38 -17.27
CA TYR A 141 -7.54 -2.43 -16.99
C TYR A 141 -7.16 -1.46 -15.89
N GLY A 142 -6.31 -1.93 -14.97
CA GLY A 142 -5.85 -1.15 -13.83
C GLY A 142 -6.68 -1.35 -12.56
N ARG A 143 -7.78 -2.11 -12.59
CA ARG A 143 -8.47 -2.52 -11.37
C ARG A 143 -7.84 -3.78 -10.78
N ALA A 144 -7.87 -3.84 -9.46
CA ALA A 144 -7.33 -5.00 -8.73
C ALA A 144 -8.13 -6.28 -9.08
N THR A 145 -7.39 -7.37 -9.28
CA THR A 145 -7.95 -8.71 -9.47
C THR A 145 -7.51 -9.64 -8.36
N LYS A 146 -8.16 -10.80 -8.26
CA LYS A 146 -7.77 -11.86 -7.32
C LYS A 146 -6.31 -12.25 -7.50
N GLY A 147 -5.84 -12.43 -8.74
CA GLY A 147 -4.45 -12.75 -9.04
C GLY A 147 -3.47 -11.66 -8.59
N ALA A 148 -3.84 -10.37 -8.75
CA ALA A 148 -3.02 -9.27 -8.25
C ALA A 148 -2.90 -9.29 -6.72
N ALA A 149 -3.99 -9.58 -6.00
CA ALA A 149 -3.97 -9.69 -4.54
C ALA A 149 -3.13 -10.89 -4.05
N GLU A 150 -3.21 -12.04 -4.72
CA GLU A 150 -2.39 -13.21 -4.40
C GLU A 150 -0.90 -12.97 -4.71
N ALA A 151 -0.58 -12.29 -5.82
CA ALA A 151 0.80 -11.91 -6.15
C ALA A 151 1.38 -10.96 -5.09
N PHE A 152 0.55 -10.03 -4.61
CA PHE A 152 0.98 -9.13 -3.55
C PHE A 152 1.13 -9.85 -2.20
N LEU A 153 0.26 -10.80 -1.87
CA LEU A 153 0.44 -11.68 -0.70
C LEU A 153 1.77 -12.45 -0.76
N ALA A 154 2.13 -12.99 -1.91
CA ALA A 154 3.41 -13.68 -2.08
C ALA A 154 4.59 -12.75 -1.75
N ARG A 155 4.56 -11.50 -2.23
CA ARG A 155 5.57 -10.48 -1.93
C ARG A 155 5.61 -10.13 -0.44
N VAL A 156 4.46 -9.84 0.16
CA VAL A 156 4.36 -9.47 1.59
C VAL A 156 4.88 -10.60 2.48
N TYR A 157 4.50 -11.85 2.21
CA TYR A 157 5.01 -13.00 2.95
C TYR A 157 6.52 -13.20 2.78
N LEU A 158 7.06 -12.91 1.59
CA LEU A 158 8.51 -12.96 1.35
C LEU A 158 9.25 -11.95 2.22
N TYR A 159 8.78 -10.70 2.27
CA TYR A 159 9.35 -9.64 3.12
C TYR A 159 9.20 -9.96 4.61
N ASN A 160 8.07 -10.53 5.00
CA ASN A 160 7.84 -11.01 6.37
C ASN A 160 8.53 -12.36 6.69
N LYS A 161 9.40 -12.84 5.81
CA LYS A 161 10.21 -14.07 5.96
C LYS A 161 9.39 -15.36 6.15
N ASN A 162 8.11 -15.33 5.82
CA ASN A 162 7.25 -16.52 5.76
C ASN A 162 7.35 -17.15 4.36
N TYR A 163 8.43 -17.86 4.12
CA TYR A 163 8.74 -18.39 2.80
C TYR A 163 7.78 -19.49 2.33
N GLU A 164 7.16 -20.21 3.26
CA GLU A 164 6.17 -21.25 2.94
C GLU A 164 4.92 -20.63 2.29
N GLU A 165 4.31 -19.65 2.93
CA GLU A 165 3.15 -18.96 2.38
C GLU A 165 3.53 -18.13 1.13
N ALA A 166 4.71 -17.52 1.10
CA ALA A 166 5.19 -16.82 -0.09
C ALA A 166 5.25 -17.75 -1.32
N LEU A 167 5.83 -18.94 -1.16
CA LEU A 167 5.91 -19.95 -2.21
C LEU A 167 4.54 -20.45 -2.65
N LYS A 168 3.65 -20.70 -1.71
CA LYS A 168 2.28 -21.15 -1.96
C LYS A 168 1.52 -20.15 -2.84
N TYR A 169 1.50 -18.86 -2.46
CA TYR A 169 0.80 -17.82 -3.23
C TYR A 169 1.47 -17.57 -4.58
N ALA A 170 2.82 -17.56 -4.65
CA ALA A 170 3.52 -17.42 -5.92
C ALA A 170 3.18 -18.54 -6.90
N ARG A 171 3.19 -19.80 -6.44
CA ARG A 171 2.78 -20.96 -7.26
C ARG A 171 1.32 -20.88 -7.69
N ASN A 172 0.43 -20.39 -6.81
CA ASN A 172 -0.98 -20.21 -7.15
C ASN A 172 -1.14 -19.23 -8.31
N VAL A 173 -0.44 -18.10 -8.24
CA VAL A 173 -0.46 -17.09 -9.32
C VAL A 173 0.05 -17.66 -10.64
N ILE A 174 1.17 -18.38 -10.64
CA ILE A 174 1.78 -18.94 -11.85
C ILE A 174 0.87 -20.00 -12.49
N ASN A 175 0.21 -20.84 -11.69
CA ASN A 175 -0.49 -22.00 -12.17
C ASN A 175 -1.98 -21.77 -12.50
N ASN A 176 -2.61 -20.76 -11.88
CA ASN A 176 -4.07 -20.60 -11.94
C ASN A 176 -4.54 -19.33 -12.65
N TYR A 177 -3.62 -18.46 -13.04
CA TYR A 177 -3.95 -17.26 -13.81
C TYR A 177 -3.19 -17.27 -15.13
N ASP A 178 -3.90 -16.90 -16.20
CA ASP A 178 -3.33 -16.85 -17.57
C ASP A 178 -2.47 -15.58 -17.74
N HIS A 179 -1.31 -15.59 -17.10
CA HIS A 179 -0.30 -14.55 -17.24
C HIS A 179 0.92 -15.12 -17.96
N SER A 180 1.23 -14.55 -19.13
CA SER A 180 2.50 -14.77 -19.84
C SER A 180 3.48 -13.63 -19.54
N LEU A 181 4.77 -13.97 -19.44
CA LEU A 181 5.86 -12.99 -19.41
C LEU A 181 6.14 -12.47 -20.82
#